data_6c89eee1b23c7d69283abd628fc37c97
#
_entry.id   6c89eee1b23c7d69283abd628fc37c97
#
_cell.length_a   1.000
_cell.length_b   1.000
_cell.length_c   1.000
_cell.angle_alpha   90.00
_cell.angle_beta   90.00
_cell.angle_gamma   90.00
#
_symmetry.space_group_name_H-M   'P 1'
#
loop_
_entity.id
_entity.type
_entity.pdbx_description
1 polymer ?
#
loop_
_entity_poly.entity_id
_entity_poly.type
_entity_poly.pdbx_seq_one_letter_code
_entity_poly.pdbx_strand_id
1 'polypeptide(L)'
;MRLSPLGFAWSWLAMALLLAAPADAANFSVKTAQSYITERVLHVNARLDLPLNTAIEEALGKGIPIDVVIEINMLKHRWWWRNLLITDQRLRRRIQFHALSRQYLVSGLHENDASESFGSLSQALVHAGTLDDFTMYLTAKKDISPNARYLLQLRAHLDIETLPTLMRPLAYATPAWRLNTGWTEWPIQFEQP
;
A
#
# COMPACT_ATOMS: atom_id res chain seq x y z
N MET A 1 -4.86 -43.92 -49.99
CA MET A 1 -5.36 -42.89 -49.06
C MET A 1 -4.26 -42.61 -48.03
N ARG A 2 -3.46 -41.53 -48.21
CA ARG A 2 -2.34 -41.18 -47.33
C ARG A 2 -2.79 -40.09 -46.38
N LEU A 3 -2.92 -40.40 -45.09
CA LEU A 3 -3.23 -39.45 -44.05
C LEU A 3 -1.93 -38.69 -43.71
N SER A 4 -1.94 -37.37 -43.88
CA SER A 4 -0.79 -36.49 -43.60
C SER A 4 -0.59 -36.25 -42.09
N PRO A 5 0.65 -36.35 -41.59
CA PRO A 5 0.96 -36.20 -40.14
C PRO A 5 1.00 -34.75 -39.61
N LEU A 6 0.52 -33.77 -40.38
CA LEU A 6 0.60 -32.34 -40.01
C LEU A 6 -0.45 -31.86 -39.01
N GLY A 7 -1.48 -32.66 -38.71
CA GLY A 7 -2.54 -32.29 -37.77
C GLY A 7 -2.17 -32.44 -36.28
N PHE A 8 -1.19 -33.28 -35.93
CA PHE A 8 -0.88 -33.61 -34.54
C PHE A 8 0.07 -32.62 -33.87
N ALA A 9 0.90 -31.92 -34.63
CA ALA A 9 1.88 -30.97 -34.10
C ALA A 9 1.24 -29.66 -33.55
N TRP A 10 0.14 -29.24 -34.15
CA TRP A 10 -0.56 -28.02 -33.72
C TRP A 10 -1.36 -28.18 -32.43
N SER A 11 -1.78 -29.41 -32.11
CA SER A 11 -2.55 -29.71 -30.90
C SER A 11 -1.67 -29.60 -29.62
N TRP A 12 -0.39 -29.91 -29.73
CA TRP A 12 0.56 -29.80 -28.59
C TRP A 12 1.02 -28.38 -28.31
N LEU A 13 1.08 -27.55 -29.37
CA LEU A 13 1.44 -26.13 -29.21
C LEU A 13 0.30 -25.32 -28.55
N ALA A 14 -0.94 -25.65 -28.83
CA ALA A 14 -2.12 -25.02 -28.22
C ALA A 14 -2.27 -25.42 -26.72
N MET A 15 -1.88 -26.65 -26.35
CA MET A 15 -1.96 -27.15 -24.99
C MET A 15 -0.85 -26.54 -24.09
N ALA A 16 0.32 -26.22 -24.66
CA ALA A 16 1.41 -25.56 -23.92
C ALA A 16 1.12 -24.09 -23.56
N LEU A 17 0.24 -23.43 -24.29
CA LEU A 17 -0.15 -22.02 -24.04
C LEU A 17 -1.13 -21.86 -22.86
N LEU A 18 -1.82 -22.94 -22.47
CA LEU A 18 -2.83 -22.95 -21.39
C LEU A 18 -2.25 -23.16 -19.98
N LEU A 19 -0.96 -23.42 -19.86
CA LEU A 19 -0.27 -23.68 -18.57
C LEU A 19 0.53 -22.48 -18.05
N ALA A 20 0.43 -21.32 -18.68
CA ALA A 20 0.93 -20.09 -18.04
C ALA A 20 -0.04 -19.72 -16.92
N ALA A 21 0.16 -20.32 -15.74
CA ALA A 21 -0.43 -19.83 -14.51
C ALA A 21 -0.08 -18.34 -14.40
N PRO A 22 -1.04 -17.45 -14.12
CA PRO A 22 -0.72 -16.07 -13.83
C PRO A 22 0.25 -16.11 -12.64
N ALA A 23 1.47 -15.62 -12.83
CA ALA A 23 2.35 -15.35 -11.72
C ALA A 23 1.56 -14.39 -10.82
N ASP A 24 1.24 -14.80 -9.60
CA ASP A 24 0.59 -13.95 -8.61
C ASP A 24 1.46 -12.70 -8.48
N ALA A 25 1.04 -11.64 -9.16
CA ALA A 25 1.73 -10.37 -9.10
C ALA A 25 1.54 -9.87 -7.67
N ALA A 26 2.61 -9.95 -6.87
CA ALA A 26 2.62 -9.37 -5.53
C ALA A 26 2.02 -7.97 -5.62
N ASN A 27 0.97 -7.70 -4.86
CA ASN A 27 0.36 -6.38 -4.80
C ASN A 27 0.04 -6.05 -3.35
N PHE A 28 0.06 -4.77 -3.01
CA PHE A 28 -0.29 -4.34 -1.67
C PHE A 28 -1.76 -4.61 -1.37
N SER A 29 -2.06 -4.91 -0.12
CA SER A 29 -3.44 -5.10 0.33
C SER A 29 -3.66 -4.55 1.74
N VAL A 30 -4.87 -4.11 2.04
CA VAL A 30 -5.27 -3.74 3.40
C VAL A 30 -5.96 -4.93 4.03
N LYS A 31 -5.35 -5.49 5.08
CA LYS A 31 -5.89 -6.67 5.79
C LYS A 31 -7.02 -6.27 6.73
N THR A 32 -6.78 -5.24 7.51
CA THR A 32 -7.76 -4.71 8.47
C THR A 32 -7.63 -3.21 8.58
N ALA A 33 -8.75 -2.52 8.77
CA ALA A 33 -8.77 -1.13 9.17
C ALA A 33 -9.96 -0.89 10.11
N GLN A 34 -9.70 -0.17 11.19
CA GLN A 34 -10.68 0.26 12.18
C GLN A 34 -10.44 1.71 12.49
N SER A 35 -11.50 2.46 12.69
CA SER A 35 -11.40 3.87 13.03
C SER A 35 -12.58 4.33 13.87
N TYR A 36 -12.27 5.23 14.78
CA TYR A 36 -13.29 5.85 15.63
C TYR A 36 -12.95 7.32 15.89
N ILE A 37 -13.95 8.09 16.26
CA ILE A 37 -13.81 9.50 16.58
C ILE A 37 -14.11 9.69 18.06
N THR A 38 -13.17 10.28 18.79
CA THR A 38 -13.31 10.72 20.18
C THR A 38 -12.84 12.17 20.27
N GLU A 39 -13.62 13.03 20.91
CA GLU A 39 -13.24 14.45 21.18
C GLU A 39 -12.69 15.21 19.95
N ARG A 40 -13.21 14.95 18.74
CA ARG A 40 -12.76 15.53 17.47
C ARG A 40 -11.37 15.06 17.00
N VAL A 41 -10.93 13.93 17.52
CA VAL A 41 -9.74 13.21 17.02
C VAL A 41 -10.23 11.95 16.32
N LEU A 42 -9.79 11.77 15.08
CA LEU A 42 -9.97 10.50 14.36
C LEU A 42 -8.79 9.61 14.71
N HIS A 43 -9.08 8.46 15.29
CA HIS A 43 -8.14 7.39 15.58
C HIS A 43 -8.22 6.34 14.47
N VAL A 44 -7.09 5.90 13.97
CA VAL A 44 -7.00 4.91 12.88
C VAL A 44 -6.05 3.80 13.29
N ASN A 45 -6.55 2.58 13.27
CA ASN A 45 -5.77 1.35 13.40
C ASN A 45 -5.87 0.57 12.10
N ALA A 46 -4.75 0.25 11.48
CA ALA A 46 -4.74 -0.51 10.23
C ALA A 46 -3.54 -1.45 10.13
N ARG A 47 -3.75 -2.55 9.42
CA ARG A 47 -2.71 -3.51 9.06
C ARG A 47 -2.73 -3.68 7.54
N LEU A 48 -1.63 -3.30 6.92
CA LEU A 48 -1.40 -3.45 5.49
C LEU A 48 -0.42 -4.59 5.25
N ASP A 49 -0.67 -5.35 4.22
CA ASP A 49 0.28 -6.32 3.69
C ASP A 49 0.98 -5.68 2.49
N LEU A 50 2.30 -5.61 2.58
CA LEU A 50 3.15 -4.89 1.62
C LEU A 50 4.15 -5.85 0.96
N PRO A 51 3.71 -6.94 0.28
CA PRO A 51 4.62 -7.87 -0.36
C PRO A 51 5.42 -7.15 -1.47
N LEU A 52 6.71 -7.36 -1.48
CA LEU A 52 7.58 -6.90 -2.57
C LEU A 52 7.81 -8.04 -3.56
N ASN A 53 8.02 -7.70 -4.81
CA ASN A 53 8.49 -8.66 -5.80
C ASN A 53 10.03 -8.67 -5.87
N THR A 54 10.57 -9.69 -6.50
CA THR A 54 12.03 -9.93 -6.61
C THR A 54 12.80 -8.70 -7.13
N ALA A 55 12.26 -7.97 -8.11
CA ALA A 55 12.94 -6.80 -8.69
C ALA A 55 13.11 -5.67 -7.67
N ILE A 56 12.09 -5.43 -6.84
CA ILE A 56 12.12 -4.43 -5.78
C ILE A 56 13.00 -4.88 -4.61
N GLU A 57 12.94 -6.16 -4.24
CA GLU A 57 13.82 -6.73 -3.20
C GLU A 57 15.30 -6.66 -3.60
N GLU A 58 15.62 -6.95 -4.86
CA GLU A 58 16.99 -6.79 -5.38
C GLU A 58 17.46 -5.33 -5.36
N ALA A 59 16.60 -4.38 -5.73
CA ALA A 59 16.92 -2.96 -5.66
C ALA A 59 17.21 -2.53 -4.23
N LEU A 60 16.35 -2.95 -3.28
CA LEU A 60 16.52 -2.69 -1.86
C LEU A 60 17.83 -3.30 -1.33
N GLY A 61 18.15 -4.56 -1.71
CA GLY A 61 19.39 -5.24 -1.35
C GLY A 61 20.64 -4.53 -1.89
N LYS A 62 20.54 -3.80 -2.98
CA LYS A 62 21.58 -2.92 -3.54
C LYS A 62 21.66 -1.54 -2.86
N GLY A 63 20.88 -1.33 -1.79
CA GLY A 63 20.86 -0.09 -0.99
C GLY A 63 19.98 1.01 -1.58
N ILE A 64 19.13 0.72 -2.57
CA ILE A 64 18.18 1.69 -3.12
C ILE A 64 17.01 1.78 -2.15
N PRO A 65 16.73 2.95 -1.53
CA PRO A 65 15.62 3.11 -0.62
C PRO A 65 14.29 3.04 -1.38
N ILE A 66 13.27 2.51 -0.70
CA ILE A 66 11.92 2.39 -1.24
C ILE A 66 10.97 3.13 -0.31
N ASP A 67 10.18 4.02 -0.87
CA ASP A 67 9.16 4.76 -0.15
C ASP A 67 7.77 4.18 -0.44
N VAL A 68 7.06 3.82 0.63
CA VAL A 68 5.64 3.48 0.59
C VAL A 68 4.85 4.66 1.13
N VAL A 69 3.88 5.13 0.35
CA VAL A 69 2.97 6.20 0.76
C VAL A 69 1.64 5.59 1.15
N ILE A 70 1.17 5.91 2.36
CA ILE A 70 -0.14 5.54 2.88
C ILE A 70 -0.99 6.81 2.91
N GLU A 71 -2.05 6.82 2.13
CA GLU A 71 -3.02 7.92 2.07
C GLU A 71 -4.27 7.56 2.87
N ILE A 72 -4.69 8.45 3.75
CA ILE A 72 -5.83 8.29 4.64
C ILE A 72 -6.77 9.45 4.41
N ASN A 73 -8.00 9.16 4.00
CA ASN A 73 -9.03 10.16 3.79
C ASN A 73 -10.22 9.89 4.73
N MET A 74 -10.75 10.91 5.33
CA MET A 74 -12.06 10.87 5.99
C MET A 74 -13.09 11.51 5.08
N LEU A 75 -14.10 10.73 4.72
CA LEU A 75 -15.19 11.18 3.85
C LEU A 75 -16.51 11.24 4.62
N LYS A 76 -17.32 12.26 4.38
CA LYS A 76 -18.73 12.30 4.79
C LYS A 76 -19.57 11.67 3.69
N HIS A 77 -20.30 10.61 4.00
CA HIS A 77 -21.17 9.95 3.04
C HIS A 77 -22.37 10.83 2.69
N ARG A 78 -22.68 10.93 1.37
CA ARG A 78 -23.83 11.65 0.83
C ARG A 78 -24.62 10.74 -0.09
N TRP A 79 -25.91 10.58 0.13
CA TRP A 79 -26.73 9.63 -0.63
C TRP A 79 -27.05 10.08 -2.07
N TRP A 80 -27.00 11.41 -2.35
CA TRP A 80 -27.35 11.97 -3.70
C TRP A 80 -26.18 12.60 -4.45
N TRP A 81 -24.99 12.63 -3.88
CA TRP A 81 -23.82 13.27 -4.47
C TRP A 81 -22.53 12.54 -4.10
N ARG A 82 -21.42 12.98 -4.68
CA ARG A 82 -20.11 12.46 -4.33
C ARG A 82 -19.84 12.67 -2.84
N ASN A 83 -19.18 11.71 -2.19
CA ASN A 83 -18.74 11.83 -0.82
C ASN A 83 -17.90 13.12 -0.64
N LEU A 84 -18.07 13.79 0.50
CA LEU A 84 -17.35 15.01 0.81
C LEU A 84 -16.08 14.67 1.58
N LEU A 85 -14.92 15.08 1.04
CA LEU A 85 -13.65 14.98 1.74
C LEU A 85 -13.64 15.92 2.96
N ILE A 86 -13.51 15.35 4.15
CA ILE A 86 -13.43 16.08 5.42
C ILE A 86 -11.98 16.40 5.73
N THR A 87 -11.11 15.42 5.74
CA THR A 87 -9.68 15.59 5.96
C THR A 87 -8.93 14.49 5.25
N ASP A 88 -7.68 14.76 4.93
CA ASP A 88 -6.75 13.81 4.35
C ASP A 88 -5.40 13.90 5.04
N GLN A 89 -4.70 12.80 5.06
CA GLN A 89 -3.33 12.72 5.55
C GLN A 89 -2.54 11.77 4.66
N ARG A 90 -1.26 12.08 4.51
CA ARG A 90 -0.32 11.30 3.72
C ARG A 90 0.88 10.95 4.59
N LEU A 91 1.11 9.65 4.78
CA LEU A 91 2.23 9.12 5.53
C LEU A 91 3.22 8.49 4.57
N ARG A 92 4.49 8.82 4.72
CA ARG A 92 5.57 8.20 3.94
C ARG A 92 6.39 7.30 4.86
N ARG A 93 6.58 6.06 4.45
CA ARG A 93 7.42 5.06 5.10
C ARG A 93 8.59 4.75 4.19
N ARG A 94 9.79 5.14 4.58
CA ARG A 94 11.01 4.80 3.85
C ARG A 94 11.61 3.52 4.40
N ILE A 95 11.86 2.56 3.53
CA ILE A 95 12.53 1.30 3.83
C ILE A 95 13.88 1.31 3.13
N GLN A 96 14.96 1.05 3.86
CA GLN A 96 16.31 1.01 3.33
C GLN A 96 17.09 -0.14 3.92
N PHE A 97 17.88 -0.83 3.10
CA PHE A 97 18.82 -1.83 3.56
C PHE A 97 20.18 -1.19 3.88
N HIS A 98 20.66 -1.39 5.10
CA HIS A 98 21.97 -0.90 5.53
C HIS A 98 22.99 -2.04 5.48
N ALA A 99 23.84 -2.04 4.45
CA ALA A 99 24.72 -3.16 4.12
C ALA A 99 25.75 -3.50 5.21
N LEU A 100 26.27 -2.49 5.95
CA LEU A 100 27.27 -2.72 7.00
C LEU A 100 26.70 -3.47 8.21
N SER A 101 25.52 -3.08 8.68
CA SER A 101 24.85 -3.76 9.81
C SER A 101 23.97 -4.93 9.35
N ARG A 102 23.75 -5.09 8.05
CA ARG A 102 22.81 -6.07 7.45
C ARG A 102 21.39 -5.96 8.03
N GLN A 103 20.94 -4.74 8.27
CA GLN A 103 19.64 -4.45 8.84
C GLN A 103 18.79 -3.63 7.86
N TYR A 104 17.49 -3.77 7.99
CA TYR A 104 16.51 -2.94 7.30
C TYR A 104 16.10 -1.80 8.21
N LEU A 105 16.23 -0.58 7.72
CA LEU A 105 15.82 0.63 8.43
C LEU A 105 14.47 1.07 7.91
N VAL A 106 13.55 1.37 8.82
CA VAL A 106 12.25 1.98 8.51
C VAL A 106 12.20 3.35 9.17
N SER A 107 11.89 4.38 8.39
CA SER A 107 11.77 5.77 8.86
C SER A 107 10.53 6.45 8.28
N GLY A 108 10.18 7.64 8.79
CA GLY A 108 9.10 8.47 8.27
C GLY A 108 7.76 8.26 8.97
N LEU A 109 7.78 7.81 10.22
CA LEU A 109 6.58 7.81 11.07
C LEU A 109 6.11 9.24 11.35
N HIS A 110 7.06 10.15 11.66
CA HIS A 110 6.86 11.59 11.84
C HIS A 110 8.11 12.32 11.36
N GLU A 111 8.06 13.63 11.16
CA GLU A 111 9.20 14.43 10.66
C GLU A 111 10.48 14.34 11.50
N ASN A 112 10.38 13.93 12.77
CA ASN A 112 11.49 13.80 13.72
C ASN A 112 11.76 12.37 14.18
N ASP A 113 11.18 11.35 13.56
CA ASP A 113 11.33 9.98 14.02
C ASP A 113 12.70 9.40 13.71
N ALA A 114 13.32 8.82 14.74
CA ALA A 114 14.48 7.97 14.57
C ALA A 114 14.11 6.76 13.68
N SER A 115 15.03 6.38 12.79
CA SER A 115 14.86 5.15 12.02
C SER A 115 14.87 3.95 12.96
N GLU A 116 13.90 3.06 12.79
CA GLU A 116 13.89 1.78 13.47
C GLU A 116 14.58 0.72 12.62
N SER A 117 15.33 -0.19 13.28
CA SER A 117 16.13 -1.21 12.60
C SER A 117 15.56 -2.60 12.84
N PHE A 118 15.51 -3.42 11.77
CA PHE A 118 14.94 -4.75 11.75
C PHE A 118 15.93 -5.76 11.15
N GLY A 119 15.99 -6.96 11.73
CA GLY A 119 16.88 -8.03 11.26
C GLY A 119 16.41 -8.70 9.97
N SER A 120 15.14 -8.53 9.59
CA SER A 120 14.57 -9.11 8.36
C SER A 120 13.66 -8.14 7.61
N LEU A 121 13.59 -8.32 6.29
CA LEU A 121 12.70 -7.54 5.43
C LEU A 121 11.23 -7.70 5.82
N SER A 122 10.81 -8.92 6.17
CA SER A 122 9.43 -9.18 6.57
C SER A 122 9.02 -8.39 7.82
N GLN A 123 9.89 -8.30 8.82
CA GLN A 123 9.63 -7.48 10.01
C GLN A 123 9.53 -5.99 9.66
N ALA A 124 10.45 -5.49 8.82
CA ALA A 124 10.42 -4.11 8.35
C ALA A 124 9.14 -3.77 7.58
N LEU A 125 8.67 -4.67 6.70
CA LEU A 125 7.44 -4.49 5.93
C LEU A 125 6.20 -4.52 6.82
N VAL A 126 6.13 -5.44 7.80
CA VAL A 126 5.05 -5.49 8.79
C VAL A 126 5.00 -4.18 9.58
N HIS A 127 6.14 -3.68 10.05
CA HIS A 127 6.21 -2.41 10.76
C HIS A 127 5.78 -1.24 9.88
N ALA A 128 6.30 -1.15 8.66
CA ALA A 128 5.94 -0.10 7.70
C ALA A 128 4.44 -0.10 7.34
N GLY A 129 3.80 -1.28 7.30
CA GLY A 129 2.38 -1.45 7.00
C GLY A 129 1.46 -1.35 8.21
N THR A 130 1.99 -1.07 9.39
CA THR A 130 1.21 -0.99 10.63
C THR A 130 0.92 0.45 11.00
N LEU A 131 -0.36 0.74 11.26
CA LEU A 131 -0.83 1.96 11.89
C LEU A 131 -1.46 1.59 13.22
N ASP A 132 -0.82 1.96 14.32
CA ASP A 132 -1.31 1.75 15.69
C ASP A 132 -1.68 3.10 16.28
N ASP A 133 -2.97 3.29 16.52
CA ASP A 133 -3.57 4.52 17.08
C ASP A 133 -3.08 5.80 16.40
N PHE A 134 -3.01 5.76 15.05
CA PHE A 134 -2.68 6.94 14.29
C PHE A 134 -3.78 7.98 14.41
N THR A 135 -3.43 9.20 14.84
CA THR A 135 -4.40 10.24 15.16
C THR A 135 -4.41 11.37 14.13
N MET A 136 -5.61 11.84 13.78
CA MET A 136 -5.84 13.00 12.92
C MET A 136 -6.77 14.00 13.62
N TYR A 137 -6.29 15.22 13.83
CA TYR A 137 -7.10 16.27 14.45
C TYR A 137 -8.11 16.87 13.47
N LEU A 138 -9.38 16.87 13.86
CA LEU A 138 -10.47 17.39 13.06
C LEU A 138 -10.68 18.87 13.37
N THR A 139 -10.38 19.73 12.39
CA THR A 139 -10.43 21.20 12.55
C THR A 139 -11.83 21.67 12.96
N ALA A 140 -11.91 22.64 13.87
CA ALA A 140 -13.17 23.18 14.41
C ALA A 140 -14.14 23.74 13.35
N LYS A 141 -13.64 24.15 12.17
CA LYS A 141 -14.44 24.67 11.05
C LYS A 141 -15.31 23.61 10.36
N LYS A 142 -15.07 22.31 10.61
CA LYS A 142 -15.82 21.22 9.99
C LYS A 142 -16.85 20.72 10.99
N ASP A 143 -18.12 20.88 10.66
CA ASP A 143 -19.23 20.37 11.48
C ASP A 143 -19.30 18.86 11.36
N ILE A 144 -18.81 18.18 12.42
CA ILE A 144 -18.82 16.73 12.55
C ILE A 144 -19.98 16.35 13.46
N SER A 145 -21.02 15.85 12.84
CA SER A 145 -22.23 15.42 13.53
C SER A 145 -22.22 13.90 13.73
N PRO A 146 -22.48 13.39 14.95
CA PRO A 146 -22.61 11.95 15.21
C PRO A 146 -23.70 11.27 14.37
N ASN A 147 -24.72 12.03 13.93
CA ASN A 147 -25.82 11.52 13.11
C ASN A 147 -25.46 11.34 11.62
N ALA A 148 -24.30 11.83 11.19
CA ALA A 148 -23.83 11.65 9.82
C ALA A 148 -22.98 10.39 9.70
N ARG A 149 -23.02 9.75 8.52
CA ARG A 149 -22.15 8.61 8.21
C ARG A 149 -20.83 9.10 7.67
N TYR A 150 -19.74 8.57 8.23
CA TYR A 150 -18.38 8.85 7.75
C TYR A 150 -17.70 7.56 7.34
N LEU A 151 -16.81 7.68 6.37
CA LEU A 151 -16.01 6.58 5.83
C LEU A 151 -14.55 6.93 5.97
N LEU A 152 -13.77 5.99 6.45
CA LEU A 152 -12.33 5.97 6.31
C LEU A 152 -12.01 5.39 4.94
N GLN A 153 -11.25 6.12 4.13
CA GLN A 153 -10.73 5.63 2.86
C GLN A 153 -9.21 5.56 2.95
N LEU A 154 -8.65 4.41 2.66
CA LEU A 154 -7.24 4.14 2.80
C LEU A 154 -6.67 3.55 1.51
N ARG A 155 -5.48 4.01 1.12
CA ARG A 155 -4.70 3.50 0.01
C ARG A 155 -3.23 3.49 0.38
N ALA A 156 -2.50 2.43 0.02
CA ALA A 156 -1.04 2.43 0.05
C ALA A 156 -0.49 2.17 -1.35
N HIS A 157 0.61 2.83 -1.69
CA HIS A 157 1.30 2.63 -2.96
C HIS A 157 2.80 2.87 -2.84
N LEU A 158 3.55 2.27 -3.76
CA LEU A 158 4.98 2.53 -3.91
C LEU A 158 5.19 3.90 -4.56
N ASP A 159 6.05 4.75 -3.99
CA ASP A 159 6.37 6.06 -4.55
C ASP A 159 7.55 5.95 -5.52
N ILE A 160 7.25 5.88 -6.81
CA ILE A 160 8.25 5.80 -7.88
C ILE A 160 9.06 7.11 -8.00
N GLU A 161 8.48 8.25 -7.61
CA GLU A 161 9.13 9.57 -7.73
C GLU A 161 10.33 9.73 -6.81
N THR A 162 10.42 8.95 -5.75
CA THR A 162 11.54 8.98 -4.80
C THR A 162 12.72 8.11 -5.22
N LEU A 163 12.54 7.27 -6.23
CA LEU A 163 13.63 6.46 -6.78
C LEU A 163 14.71 7.33 -7.43
N PRO A 164 15.97 6.86 -7.48
CA PRO A 164 17.03 7.52 -8.23
C PRO A 164 16.59 7.83 -9.67
N THR A 165 16.92 9.02 -10.17
CA THR A 165 16.44 9.55 -11.46
C THR A 165 16.66 8.59 -12.63
N LEU A 166 17.77 7.84 -12.62
CA LEU A 166 18.09 6.88 -13.67
C LEU A 166 17.17 5.63 -13.66
N MET A 167 16.53 5.31 -12.52
CA MET A 167 15.63 4.16 -12.39
C MET A 167 14.17 4.48 -12.70
N ARG A 168 13.77 5.75 -12.59
CA ARG A 168 12.37 6.16 -12.77
C ARG A 168 11.79 5.74 -14.13
N PRO A 169 12.46 5.96 -15.28
CA PRO A 169 11.91 5.56 -16.56
C PRO A 169 11.63 4.06 -16.64
N LEU A 170 12.52 3.23 -16.11
CA LEU A 170 12.34 1.78 -16.04
C LEU A 170 11.18 1.41 -15.11
N ALA A 171 11.11 2.03 -13.92
CA ALA A 171 10.05 1.80 -12.95
C ALA A 171 8.67 2.16 -13.51
N TYR A 172 8.55 3.27 -14.25
CA TYR A 172 7.30 3.63 -14.93
C TYR A 172 6.89 2.65 -16.04
N ALA A 173 7.87 2.14 -16.78
CA ALA A 173 7.62 1.21 -17.89
C ALA A 173 7.26 -0.21 -17.41
N THR A 174 7.69 -0.59 -16.18
CA THR A 174 7.59 -1.96 -15.69
C THR A 174 6.45 -2.10 -14.67
N PRO A 175 5.45 -2.98 -14.91
CA PRO A 175 4.33 -3.20 -13.98
C PRO A 175 4.77 -3.60 -12.56
N ALA A 176 5.92 -4.28 -12.42
CA ALA A 176 6.47 -4.70 -11.13
C ALA A 176 6.65 -3.57 -10.11
N TRP A 177 6.79 -2.32 -10.53
CA TRP A 177 6.96 -1.15 -9.66
C TRP A 177 5.64 -0.44 -9.32
N ARG A 178 4.50 -0.91 -9.84
CA ARG A 178 3.18 -0.29 -9.65
C ARG A 178 2.40 -0.94 -8.50
N LEU A 179 3.08 -1.25 -7.40
CA LEU A 179 2.42 -1.85 -6.24
C LEU A 179 1.50 -0.84 -5.56
N ASN A 180 0.24 -1.21 -5.37
CA ASN A 180 -0.75 -0.40 -4.67
C ASN A 180 -1.89 -1.26 -4.14
N THR A 181 -2.63 -0.77 -3.13
CA THR A 181 -3.83 -1.46 -2.61
C THR A 181 -5.10 -1.13 -3.38
N GLY A 182 -5.10 -0.07 -4.21
CA GLY A 182 -6.34 0.63 -4.55
C GLY A 182 -6.93 1.35 -3.33
N TRP A 183 -8.04 2.06 -3.54
CA TRP A 183 -8.81 2.67 -2.45
C TRP A 183 -9.73 1.64 -1.82
N THR A 184 -9.66 1.52 -0.50
CA THR A 184 -10.54 0.66 0.30
C THR A 184 -11.25 1.50 1.35
N GLU A 185 -12.52 1.20 1.64
CA GLU A 185 -13.37 2.02 2.50
C GLU A 185 -13.90 1.22 3.68
N TRP A 186 -13.92 1.85 4.86
CA TRP A 186 -14.51 1.32 6.10
C TRP A 186 -15.37 2.37 6.78
N PRO A 187 -16.42 1.95 7.49
CA PRO A 187 -17.22 2.87 8.31
C PRO A 187 -16.40 3.37 9.50
N ILE A 188 -16.55 4.67 9.81
CA ILE A 188 -15.98 5.27 11.02
C ILE A 188 -17.04 5.18 12.14
N GLN A 189 -16.61 4.72 13.30
CA GLN A 189 -17.45 4.65 14.49
C GLN A 189 -17.28 5.93 15.32
N PHE A 190 -18.34 6.31 16.04
CA PHE A 190 -18.24 7.33 17.08
C PHE A 190 -18.17 6.60 18.41
N GLU A 191 -17.10 6.83 19.16
CA GLU A 191 -17.04 6.36 20.52
C GLU A 191 -17.89 7.29 21.37
N GLN A 192 -18.91 6.74 22.03
CA GLN A 192 -19.68 7.47 23.01
C GLN A 192 -18.88 7.47 24.32
N PRO A 193 -18.73 8.63 24.99
CA PRO A 193 -18.07 8.71 26.29
C PRO A 193 -18.80 7.92 27.37
#